data_1f5cc8ea901ba28f70c7d911d1076d02
#
_entry.id   1f5cc8ea901ba28f70c7d911d1076d02
#
_cell.length_a   1.000
_cell.length_b   1.000
_cell.length_c   1.000
_cell.angle_alpha   90.00
_cell.angle_beta   90.00
_cell.angle_gamma   90.00
#
_symmetry.space_group_name_H-M   'P 1'
#
loop_
_entity.id
_entity.type
_entity.pdbx_description
1 polymer ?
#
loop_
_entity_poly.entity_id
_entity_poly.type
_entity_poly.pdbx_seq_one_letter_code
_entity_poly.pdbx_strand_id
1 'polypeptide(L)'
;MNTMTQDGTALPRTYAVRTLGCQMNEHDSERMAGLLEQAGLVPVEQVPEAAARATDAGDMGADVIVINTCSVRENAATRLFGNLGQLASVKRARPGMQIAVGGCLAQQMRDGIVEKAPWVDAVFGTHNIDVLPALLRRAEHNRAAAVEIEESLKVFPSTLPTHRESAYAAWVSISVGCNNTCTFCIVPHLRGKERDRRPGDILAEVEAVASQGAIEVTLLGQNVNSYGVGFGERGAFADLLRAVGRVEGIERVRFTSPHPAAFTDDVIAAMAQTPTVMPSLHMPLQSGSDAILRQMRRSYRRERFMGILERVRAAIPEAAITTDIIVGFPGETEEDFQATLDVVEQARFSSAFTFLYSPRPGTPAADREDQVPDDVALERYQRLIKLQERICAEDNAALAGTEVEVLVSEGDGRKDGATHRISGRARDNRLVHVALPEGMAEADRPRPGDMIRVTVTYGAPHHLIADSGAQGGLFKVRRTRAGDAWEARQALDEPDNTVSLGIPTLRVGAPS
;
A
#
# COMPACT_ATOMS: atom_id res chain seq x y z
N MET A 1 9.05 -5.48 34.01
CA MET A 1 10.44 -5.90 34.30
C MET A 1 11.22 -5.64 33.04
N ASN A 2 12.14 -4.67 33.03
CA ASN A 2 13.01 -4.46 31.88
C ASN A 2 13.91 -5.67 31.71
N THR A 3 13.86 -6.31 30.56
CA THR A 3 14.80 -7.38 30.19
C THR A 3 16.17 -6.75 30.05
N MET A 4 17.20 -7.39 30.63
CA MET A 4 18.58 -6.89 30.58
C MET A 4 19.34 -7.62 29.49
N THR A 5 20.27 -6.91 28.84
CA THR A 5 21.28 -7.50 27.95
C THR A 5 22.27 -8.36 28.74
N GLN A 6 23.09 -9.16 28.08
CA GLN A 6 24.14 -9.99 28.75
C GLN A 6 25.16 -9.13 29.50
N ASP A 7 25.33 -7.86 29.17
CA ASP A 7 26.22 -6.89 29.81
C ASP A 7 25.51 -6.01 30.86
N GLY A 8 24.24 -6.27 31.18
CA GLY A 8 23.51 -5.61 32.26
C GLY A 8 22.82 -4.29 31.89
N THR A 9 22.84 -3.89 30.62
CA THR A 9 22.05 -2.74 30.11
C THR A 9 20.59 -3.12 29.90
N ALA A 10 19.66 -2.24 30.23
CA ALA A 10 18.23 -2.46 29.94
C ALA A 10 18.00 -2.44 28.43
N LEU A 11 17.33 -3.47 27.90
CA LEU A 11 16.91 -3.49 26.50
C LEU A 11 15.99 -2.30 26.20
N PRO A 12 16.14 -1.65 25.05
CA PRO A 12 15.19 -0.64 24.63
C PRO A 12 13.80 -1.26 24.47
N ARG A 13 12.76 -0.47 24.72
CA ARG A 13 11.38 -0.90 24.51
C ARG A 13 11.11 -1.02 23.01
N THR A 14 10.59 -2.16 22.59
CA THR A 14 10.41 -2.50 21.18
C THR A 14 8.98 -2.38 20.71
N TYR A 15 8.79 -2.11 19.40
CA TYR A 15 7.48 -2.08 18.79
C TYR A 15 7.42 -2.91 17.50
N ALA A 16 6.19 -3.30 17.13
CA ALA A 16 5.84 -3.84 15.82
C ALA A 16 4.50 -3.23 15.34
N VAL A 17 4.42 -2.85 14.08
CA VAL A 17 3.19 -2.39 13.44
C VAL A 17 2.71 -3.42 12.44
N ARG A 18 1.44 -3.83 12.52
CA ARG A 18 0.82 -4.81 11.62
C ARG A 18 -0.30 -4.15 10.85
N THR A 19 -0.16 -4.09 9.53
CA THR A 19 -1.16 -3.50 8.64
C THR A 19 -2.11 -4.56 8.10
N LEU A 20 -3.39 -4.41 8.38
CA LEU A 20 -4.47 -5.23 7.84
C LEU A 20 -5.39 -4.36 6.96
N GLY A 21 -4.83 -3.82 5.86
CA GLY A 21 -5.54 -2.77 5.13
C GLY A 21 -5.13 -2.56 3.68
N CYS A 22 -5.43 -1.36 3.20
CA CYS A 22 -5.08 -0.84 1.87
C CYS A 22 -3.85 0.09 1.97
N GLN A 23 -3.39 0.63 0.85
CA GLN A 23 -2.25 1.55 0.77
C GLN A 23 -2.36 2.75 1.73
N MET A 24 -3.58 3.25 1.96
CA MET A 24 -3.79 4.31 2.96
C MET A 24 -3.49 3.83 4.38
N ASN A 25 -3.77 2.55 4.71
CA ASN A 25 -3.37 2.00 6.00
C ASN A 25 -1.85 1.76 6.07
N GLU A 26 -1.22 1.34 4.98
CA GLU A 26 0.25 1.20 4.92
C GLU A 26 0.91 2.56 5.21
N HIS A 27 0.49 3.62 4.54
CA HIS A 27 0.95 4.97 4.81
C HIS A 27 0.68 5.42 6.26
N ASP A 28 -0.52 5.13 6.81
CA ASP A 28 -0.83 5.43 8.21
C ASP A 28 0.09 4.64 9.16
N SER A 29 0.42 3.37 8.84
CA SER A 29 1.32 2.52 9.63
C SER A 29 2.75 3.04 9.65
N GLU A 30 3.29 3.50 8.53
CA GLU A 30 4.60 4.16 8.47
C GLU A 30 4.65 5.40 9.39
N ARG A 31 3.53 6.16 9.49
CA ARG A 31 3.42 7.30 10.42
C ARG A 31 3.35 6.84 11.88
N MET A 32 2.60 5.76 12.17
CA MET A 32 2.56 5.18 13.51
C MET A 32 3.94 4.72 13.97
N ALA A 33 4.68 4.05 13.09
CA ALA A 33 6.05 3.61 13.35
C ALA A 33 6.97 4.80 13.68
N GLY A 34 6.98 5.84 12.84
CA GLY A 34 7.77 7.04 13.08
C GLY A 34 7.44 7.76 14.40
N LEU A 35 6.15 7.79 14.81
CA LEU A 35 5.74 8.33 16.10
C LEU A 35 6.25 7.51 17.28
N LEU A 36 6.29 6.19 17.16
CA LEU A 36 6.83 5.30 18.19
C LEU A 36 8.34 5.46 18.31
N GLU A 37 9.07 5.58 17.19
CA GLU A 37 10.50 5.88 17.19
C GLU A 37 10.82 7.23 17.83
N GLN A 38 10.05 8.28 17.49
CA GLN A 38 10.18 9.60 18.13
C GLN A 38 9.91 9.52 19.64
N ALA A 39 9.08 8.58 20.08
CA ALA A 39 8.80 8.33 21.50
C ALA A 39 9.88 7.47 22.18
N GLY A 40 10.94 7.06 21.46
CA GLY A 40 12.08 6.32 21.98
C GLY A 40 11.92 4.80 21.94
N LEU A 41 10.94 4.27 21.21
CA LEU A 41 10.84 2.84 20.94
C LEU A 41 11.68 2.50 19.70
N VAL A 42 12.12 1.25 19.59
CA VAL A 42 12.85 0.75 18.42
C VAL A 42 12.09 -0.39 17.76
N PRO A 43 12.20 -0.57 16.42
CA PRO A 43 11.64 -1.73 15.73
C PRO A 43 12.13 -3.03 16.37
N VAL A 44 11.25 -4.00 16.53
CA VAL A 44 11.61 -5.27 17.20
C VAL A 44 12.66 -6.05 16.42
N GLU A 45 12.69 -5.90 15.10
CA GLU A 45 13.63 -6.55 14.20
C GLU A 45 15.08 -6.11 14.47
N GLN A 46 15.28 -4.89 14.98
CA GLN A 46 16.59 -4.34 15.33
C GLN A 46 17.09 -4.80 16.72
N VAL A 47 16.31 -5.61 17.44
CA VAL A 47 16.66 -6.14 18.78
C VAL A 47 16.53 -7.66 18.77
N PRO A 48 17.59 -8.40 18.37
CA PRO A 48 17.55 -9.87 18.23
C PRO A 48 17.05 -10.58 19.48
N GLU A 49 17.43 -10.11 20.68
CA GLU A 49 16.99 -10.69 21.96
C GLU A 49 15.48 -10.48 22.20
N ALA A 50 14.92 -9.41 21.68
CA ALA A 50 13.48 -9.19 21.74
C ALA A 50 12.76 -10.06 20.69
N ALA A 51 13.25 -10.10 19.46
CA ALA A 51 12.70 -10.93 18.38
C ALA A 51 12.72 -12.42 18.73
N ALA A 52 13.77 -12.90 19.45
CA ALA A 52 13.85 -14.28 19.93
C ALA A 52 12.72 -14.67 20.91
N ARG A 53 11.96 -13.72 21.45
CA ARG A 53 10.78 -13.96 22.28
C ARG A 53 9.49 -14.15 21.48
N ALA A 54 9.55 -14.03 20.16
CA ALA A 54 8.39 -14.16 19.29
C ALA A 54 7.71 -15.53 19.45
N THR A 55 6.39 -15.53 19.36
CA THR A 55 5.58 -16.75 19.42
C THR A 55 4.81 -16.94 18.12
N ASP A 56 4.19 -18.11 17.94
CA ASP A 56 3.30 -18.40 16.80
C ASP A 56 2.05 -17.49 16.75
N ALA A 57 1.80 -16.74 17.83
CA ALA A 57 0.74 -15.72 17.88
C ALA A 57 1.03 -14.48 17.00
N GLY A 58 2.24 -14.43 16.41
CA GLY A 58 2.68 -13.31 15.57
C GLY A 58 2.91 -12.03 16.38
N ASP A 59 3.33 -12.15 17.63
CA ASP A 59 3.70 -11.04 18.51
C ASP A 59 5.07 -10.46 18.17
N MET A 60 5.85 -11.12 17.32
CA MET A 60 7.20 -10.76 16.89
C MET A 60 8.19 -10.55 18.05
N GLY A 61 7.78 -10.85 19.29
CA GLY A 61 8.58 -10.58 20.50
C GLY A 61 8.50 -9.13 21.00
N ALA A 62 7.73 -8.25 20.33
CA ALA A 62 7.65 -6.82 20.63
C ALA A 62 6.97 -6.52 21.97
N ASP A 63 7.37 -5.39 22.59
CA ASP A 63 6.76 -4.86 23.81
C ASP A 63 5.48 -4.05 23.53
N VAL A 64 5.39 -3.49 22.32
CA VAL A 64 4.20 -2.79 21.82
C VAL A 64 3.82 -3.35 20.46
N ILE A 65 2.57 -3.80 20.31
CA ILE A 65 2.02 -4.20 19.02
C ILE A 65 0.90 -3.24 18.63
N VAL A 66 1.03 -2.63 17.46
CA VAL A 66 -0.01 -1.80 16.86
C VAL A 66 -0.64 -2.57 15.70
N ILE A 67 -1.96 -2.76 15.72
CA ILE A 67 -2.72 -3.34 14.61
C ILE A 67 -3.49 -2.23 13.91
N ASN A 68 -3.05 -1.85 12.72
CA ASN A 68 -3.75 -0.90 11.86
C ASN A 68 -4.68 -1.64 10.90
N THR A 69 -5.98 -1.37 10.96
CA THR A 69 -6.98 -2.19 10.29
C THR A 69 -7.95 -1.39 9.43
N CYS A 70 -8.31 -1.99 8.28
CA CYS A 70 -9.27 -1.46 7.33
C CYS A 70 -10.71 -1.85 7.71
N SER A 71 -11.68 -1.03 7.33
CA SER A 71 -13.12 -1.34 7.43
C SER A 71 -13.77 -1.66 6.08
N VAL A 72 -13.01 -1.51 4.98
CA VAL A 72 -13.54 -1.68 3.61
C VAL A 72 -13.36 -3.10 3.10
N ARG A 73 -12.32 -3.82 3.56
CA ARG A 73 -12.07 -5.20 3.14
C ARG A 73 -12.98 -6.15 3.89
N GLU A 74 -13.55 -7.10 3.14
CA GLU A 74 -14.27 -8.22 3.72
C GLU A 74 -13.40 -8.98 4.73
N ASN A 75 -13.99 -9.47 5.80
CA ASN A 75 -13.29 -10.17 6.88
C ASN A 75 -12.26 -9.34 7.67
N ALA A 76 -12.17 -8.01 7.48
CA ALA A 76 -11.24 -7.18 8.25
C ALA A 76 -11.48 -7.32 9.77
N ALA A 77 -12.74 -7.29 10.21
CA ALA A 77 -13.11 -7.49 11.60
C ALA A 77 -12.75 -8.91 12.09
N THR A 78 -13.07 -9.95 11.32
CA THR A 78 -12.74 -11.34 11.66
C THR A 78 -11.21 -11.52 11.80
N ARG A 79 -10.45 -10.95 10.88
CA ARG A 79 -8.97 -10.96 10.94
C ARG A 79 -8.44 -10.22 12.15
N LEU A 80 -9.00 -9.03 12.48
CA LEU A 80 -8.61 -8.28 13.66
C LEU A 80 -8.83 -9.11 14.91
N PHE A 81 -10.06 -9.59 15.14
CA PHE A 81 -10.37 -10.34 16.35
C PHE A 81 -9.66 -11.69 16.44
N GLY A 82 -9.41 -12.35 15.31
CA GLY A 82 -8.54 -13.54 15.26
C GLY A 82 -7.12 -13.26 15.74
N ASN A 83 -6.49 -12.18 15.25
CA ASN A 83 -5.17 -11.73 15.71
C ASN A 83 -5.19 -11.35 17.21
N LEU A 84 -6.18 -10.55 17.63
CA LEU A 84 -6.33 -10.15 19.04
C LEU A 84 -6.52 -11.36 19.95
N GLY A 85 -7.28 -12.37 19.51
CA GLY A 85 -7.47 -13.64 20.24
C GLY A 85 -6.15 -14.39 20.45
N GLN A 86 -5.30 -14.49 19.42
CA GLN A 86 -3.98 -15.09 19.52
C GLN A 86 -3.08 -14.31 20.50
N LEU A 87 -3.08 -12.98 20.43
CA LEU A 87 -2.29 -12.13 21.31
C LEU A 87 -2.75 -12.15 22.77
N ALA A 88 -3.99 -12.56 23.07
CA ALA A 88 -4.50 -12.65 24.43
C ALA A 88 -3.68 -13.59 25.34
N SER A 89 -3.18 -14.68 24.79
CA SER A 89 -2.32 -15.65 25.51
C SER A 89 -0.93 -15.04 25.79
N VAL A 90 -0.36 -14.36 24.82
CA VAL A 90 0.93 -13.67 24.93
C VAL A 90 0.86 -12.55 25.98
N LYS A 91 -0.20 -11.73 25.92
CA LYS A 91 -0.47 -10.66 26.90
C LYS A 91 -0.54 -11.17 28.33
N ARG A 92 -1.17 -12.35 28.54
CA ARG A 92 -1.22 -12.98 29.88
C ARG A 92 0.15 -13.43 30.36
N ALA A 93 0.99 -13.96 29.48
CA ALA A 93 2.35 -14.38 29.80
C ALA A 93 3.31 -13.18 29.96
N ARG A 94 3.06 -12.07 29.24
CA ARG A 94 3.85 -10.82 29.27
C ARG A 94 2.94 -9.62 29.62
N PRO A 95 2.57 -9.44 30.91
CA PRO A 95 1.61 -8.37 31.32
C PRO A 95 2.07 -6.94 30.99
N GLY A 96 3.38 -6.71 30.82
CA GLY A 96 3.94 -5.43 30.39
C GLY A 96 3.85 -5.12 28.91
N MET A 97 3.51 -6.12 28.08
CA MET A 97 3.23 -5.91 26.65
C MET A 97 1.99 -5.05 26.46
N GLN A 98 2.01 -4.16 25.47
CA GLN A 98 0.85 -3.33 25.11
C GLN A 98 0.34 -3.67 23.71
N ILE A 99 -0.99 -3.62 23.54
CA ILE A 99 -1.67 -3.86 22.27
C ILE A 99 -2.50 -2.62 21.96
N ALA A 100 -2.20 -1.98 20.83
CA ALA A 100 -2.97 -0.86 20.30
C ALA A 100 -3.70 -1.24 19.02
N VAL A 101 -4.90 -0.72 18.82
CA VAL A 101 -5.68 -0.91 17.58
C VAL A 101 -6.01 0.44 16.98
N GLY A 102 -5.62 0.63 15.72
CA GLY A 102 -5.85 1.87 14.98
C GLY A 102 -6.53 1.65 13.63
N GLY A 103 -6.80 2.73 12.92
CA GLY A 103 -7.29 2.72 11.55
C GLY A 103 -8.81 2.76 11.39
N CYS A 104 -9.28 2.45 10.17
CA CYS A 104 -10.68 2.64 9.79
C CYS A 104 -11.66 1.80 10.62
N LEU A 105 -11.29 0.57 10.98
CA LEU A 105 -12.17 -0.27 11.79
C LEU A 105 -12.22 0.19 13.25
N ALA A 106 -11.12 0.72 13.78
CA ALA A 106 -11.09 1.37 15.09
C ALA A 106 -11.98 2.62 15.11
N GLN A 107 -11.91 3.45 14.08
CA GLN A 107 -12.81 4.59 13.87
C GLN A 107 -14.29 4.19 13.87
N GLN A 108 -14.61 3.05 13.28
CA GLN A 108 -15.98 2.54 13.17
C GLN A 108 -16.48 1.92 14.47
N MET A 109 -15.68 1.05 15.10
CA MET A 109 -16.11 0.21 16.22
C MET A 109 -15.93 0.89 17.61
N ARG A 110 -14.98 1.81 17.73
CA ARG A 110 -14.73 2.57 18.96
C ARG A 110 -14.55 1.66 20.19
N ASP A 111 -15.32 1.91 21.24
CA ASP A 111 -15.31 1.12 22.49
C ASP A 111 -15.65 -0.36 22.26
N GLY A 112 -16.38 -0.71 21.21
CA GLY A 112 -16.75 -2.09 20.87
C GLY A 112 -15.55 -3.00 20.59
N ILE A 113 -14.35 -2.45 20.35
CA ILE A 113 -13.11 -3.23 20.29
C ILE A 113 -12.73 -3.71 21.68
N VAL A 114 -12.73 -2.82 22.67
CA VAL A 114 -12.36 -3.15 24.06
C VAL A 114 -13.43 -4.06 24.69
N GLU A 115 -14.70 -3.87 24.37
CA GLU A 115 -15.78 -4.76 24.84
C GLU A 115 -15.56 -6.21 24.39
N LYS A 116 -15.12 -6.42 23.14
CA LYS A 116 -14.84 -7.75 22.58
C LYS A 116 -13.45 -8.29 22.89
N ALA A 117 -12.48 -7.42 23.15
CA ALA A 117 -11.09 -7.75 23.43
C ALA A 117 -10.55 -6.90 24.60
N PRO A 118 -10.95 -7.22 25.85
CA PRO A 118 -10.59 -6.40 27.03
C PRO A 118 -9.09 -6.33 27.34
N TRP A 119 -8.27 -7.10 26.66
CA TRP A 119 -6.80 -7.07 26.77
C TRP A 119 -6.12 -6.05 25.85
N VAL A 120 -6.88 -5.33 25.04
CA VAL A 120 -6.39 -4.20 24.23
C VAL A 120 -6.18 -3.00 25.16
N ASP A 121 -5.02 -2.34 25.03
CA ASP A 121 -4.63 -1.21 25.89
C ASP A 121 -5.01 0.15 25.29
N ALA A 122 -4.97 0.28 23.95
CA ALA A 122 -5.28 1.56 23.29
C ALA A 122 -6.11 1.35 22.02
N VAL A 123 -7.08 2.25 21.79
CA VAL A 123 -7.86 2.30 20.55
C VAL A 123 -7.91 3.75 20.08
N PHE A 124 -7.56 4.00 18.82
CA PHE A 124 -7.52 5.34 18.22
C PHE A 124 -8.01 5.31 16.76
N GLY A 125 -8.56 6.44 16.32
CA GLY A 125 -9.15 6.59 14.99
C GLY A 125 -8.15 6.98 13.91
N THR A 126 -8.68 7.16 12.70
CA THR A 126 -7.90 7.61 11.53
C THR A 126 -7.57 9.11 11.59
N HIS A 127 -8.23 9.88 12.44
CA HIS A 127 -8.08 11.33 12.55
C HIS A 127 -7.10 11.78 13.62
N ASN A 128 -6.66 10.88 14.49
CA ASN A 128 -5.83 11.17 15.64
C ASN A 128 -4.70 10.14 15.83
N ILE A 129 -4.00 9.81 14.76
CA ILE A 129 -2.84 8.89 14.81
C ILE A 129 -1.74 9.44 15.73
N ASP A 130 -1.59 10.76 15.78
CA ASP A 130 -0.61 11.50 16.58
C ASP A 130 -0.73 11.26 18.10
N VAL A 131 -1.89 10.84 18.59
CA VAL A 131 -2.08 10.55 20.01
C VAL A 131 -1.54 9.20 20.46
N LEU A 132 -1.15 8.31 19.55
CA LEU A 132 -0.74 6.93 19.85
C LEU A 132 0.28 6.83 21.01
N PRO A 133 1.41 7.56 21.04
CA PRO A 133 2.36 7.46 22.15
C PRO A 133 1.77 7.92 23.48
N ALA A 134 0.88 8.92 23.46
CA ALA A 134 0.22 9.43 24.67
C ALA A 134 -0.82 8.43 25.20
N LEU A 135 -1.56 7.75 24.30
CA LEU A 135 -2.53 6.72 24.65
C LEU A 135 -1.86 5.52 25.32
N LEU A 136 -0.74 5.05 24.77
CA LEU A 136 0.03 3.96 25.36
C LEU A 136 0.51 4.28 26.78
N ARG A 137 1.05 5.50 27.01
CA ARG A 137 1.43 5.97 28.34
C ARG A 137 0.25 6.08 29.29
N ARG A 138 -0.91 6.59 28.81
CA ARG A 138 -2.14 6.72 29.61
C ARG A 138 -2.68 5.36 30.02
N ALA A 139 -2.70 4.38 29.12
CA ALA A 139 -3.15 3.02 29.39
C ALA A 139 -2.25 2.32 30.42
N GLU A 140 -0.94 2.49 30.32
CA GLU A 140 0.03 1.96 31.28
C GLU A 140 -0.15 2.56 32.67
N HIS A 141 -0.28 3.89 32.75
CA HIS A 141 -0.47 4.60 34.03
C HIS A 141 -1.78 4.22 34.71
N ASN A 142 -2.88 4.23 33.98
CA ASN A 142 -4.21 3.98 34.52
C ASN A 142 -4.53 2.49 34.69
N ARG A 143 -3.73 1.59 34.12
CA ARG A 143 -3.98 0.14 34.03
C ARG A 143 -5.36 -0.19 33.47
N ALA A 144 -5.80 0.60 32.50
CA ALA A 144 -7.09 0.48 31.84
C ALA A 144 -6.96 0.89 30.39
N ALA A 145 -7.79 0.33 29.51
CA ALA A 145 -7.81 0.67 28.10
C ALA A 145 -8.06 2.18 27.89
N ALA A 146 -7.30 2.78 26.98
CA ALA A 146 -7.45 4.18 26.58
C ALA A 146 -8.06 4.23 25.17
N VAL A 147 -9.29 4.71 25.06
CA VAL A 147 -9.99 4.89 23.78
C VAL A 147 -10.08 6.37 23.45
N GLU A 148 -9.65 6.74 22.23
CA GLU A 148 -9.74 8.12 21.76
C GLU A 148 -10.02 8.15 20.27
N ILE A 149 -11.21 8.60 19.90
CA ILE A 149 -11.69 8.67 18.53
C ILE A 149 -12.06 10.12 18.22
N GLU A 150 -11.35 10.72 17.29
CA GLU A 150 -11.65 12.07 16.79
C GLU A 150 -12.59 11.99 15.58
N GLU A 151 -13.53 12.94 15.50
CA GLU A 151 -14.49 13.02 14.38
C GLU A 151 -13.93 13.79 13.18
N SER A 152 -12.85 14.54 13.37
CA SER A 152 -12.21 15.32 12.32
C SER A 152 -10.70 15.36 12.47
N LEU A 153 -10.03 15.44 11.35
CA LEU A 153 -8.58 15.50 11.28
C LEU A 153 -8.05 16.81 11.88
N LYS A 154 -7.23 16.72 12.92
CA LYS A 154 -6.51 17.87 13.51
C LYS A 154 -5.16 18.09 12.83
N VAL A 155 -4.41 17.01 12.68
CA VAL A 155 -3.08 16.99 12.03
C VAL A 155 -3.17 16.20 10.75
N PHE A 156 -2.57 16.73 9.67
CA PHE A 156 -2.53 15.99 8.42
C PHE A 156 -1.54 14.81 8.57
N PRO A 157 -1.93 13.54 8.28
CA PRO A 157 -1.09 12.38 8.58
C PRO A 157 0.31 12.46 7.97
N SER A 158 0.44 13.03 6.77
CA SER A 158 1.74 13.14 6.08
C SER A 158 2.70 14.18 6.67
N THR A 159 2.28 14.98 7.66
CA THR A 159 3.16 15.87 8.41
C THR A 159 3.78 15.20 9.64
N LEU A 160 3.34 13.98 9.96
CA LEU A 160 3.86 13.20 11.08
C LEU A 160 5.20 12.55 10.71
N PRO A 161 6.05 12.22 11.72
CA PRO A 161 7.25 11.43 11.50
C PRO A 161 6.93 10.12 10.76
N THR A 162 7.85 9.63 9.95
CA THR A 162 7.64 8.44 9.13
C THR A 162 8.82 7.50 9.23
N HIS A 163 8.55 6.24 9.54
CA HIS A 163 9.45 5.14 9.27
C HIS A 163 8.97 4.43 7.99
N ARG A 164 9.74 4.50 6.92
CA ARG A 164 9.37 3.89 5.64
C ARG A 164 9.86 2.45 5.56
N GLU A 165 8.95 1.54 5.18
CA GLU A 165 9.29 0.14 4.96
C GLU A 165 10.22 -0.02 3.75
N SER A 166 9.97 0.73 2.66
CA SER A 166 10.78 0.64 1.43
C SER A 166 11.84 1.75 1.36
N ALA A 167 13.07 1.37 1.00
CA ALA A 167 14.15 2.32 0.73
C ALA A 167 14.01 3.00 -0.63
N TYR A 168 13.35 2.35 -1.62
CA TYR A 168 13.30 2.78 -3.01
C TYR A 168 11.97 3.39 -3.44
N ALA A 169 10.90 3.20 -2.65
CA ALA A 169 9.56 3.70 -2.95
C ALA A 169 8.95 4.41 -1.74
N ALA A 170 8.08 5.39 -1.97
CA ALA A 170 7.40 6.13 -0.92
C ALA A 170 5.94 6.41 -1.27
N TRP A 171 5.08 6.36 -0.25
CA TRP A 171 3.71 6.82 -0.29
C TRP A 171 3.67 8.30 0.07
N VAL A 172 3.01 9.12 -0.75
CA VAL A 172 2.84 10.57 -0.49
C VAL A 172 1.36 10.91 -0.55
N SER A 173 0.77 11.21 0.59
CA SER A 173 -0.63 11.61 0.67
C SER A 173 -0.82 13.02 0.14
N ILE A 174 -1.70 13.22 -0.85
CA ILE A 174 -2.04 14.53 -1.41
C ILE A 174 -3.38 15.06 -0.88
N SER A 175 -4.27 14.14 -0.48
CA SER A 175 -5.57 14.48 0.13
C SER A 175 -6.02 13.36 1.07
N VAL A 176 -6.90 13.68 2.01
CA VAL A 176 -7.57 12.74 2.91
C VAL A 176 -9.07 13.01 2.91
N GLY A 177 -9.88 11.95 3.04
CA GLY A 177 -11.34 12.04 3.02
C GLY A 177 -11.91 12.05 1.60
N CYS A 178 -13.23 12.05 1.49
CA CYS A 178 -13.92 12.00 0.21
C CYS A 178 -15.30 12.68 0.30
N ASN A 179 -15.61 13.52 -0.68
CA ASN A 179 -16.90 14.21 -0.79
C ASN A 179 -17.92 13.44 -1.64
N ASN A 180 -17.55 12.29 -2.21
CA ASN A 180 -18.47 11.47 -2.96
C ASN A 180 -19.51 10.80 -2.04
N THR A 181 -20.74 10.62 -2.55
CA THR A 181 -21.86 10.03 -1.80
C THR A 181 -22.23 8.63 -2.29
N CYS A 182 -21.24 7.84 -2.68
CA CYS A 182 -21.46 6.47 -3.18
C CYS A 182 -22.22 5.63 -2.14
N THR A 183 -23.31 5.00 -2.55
CA THR A 183 -24.28 4.37 -1.64
C THR A 183 -23.74 3.15 -0.88
N PHE A 184 -22.64 2.57 -1.34
CA PHE A 184 -21.98 1.40 -0.73
C PHE A 184 -20.76 1.75 0.11
N CYS A 185 -20.31 3.02 0.08
CA CYS A 185 -19.01 3.39 0.61
C CYS A 185 -19.11 4.04 1.99
N ILE A 186 -18.38 3.48 2.96
CA ILE A 186 -18.32 3.97 4.34
C ILE A 186 -17.19 5.02 4.53
N VAL A 187 -16.31 5.20 3.55
CA VAL A 187 -15.11 6.06 3.67
C VAL A 187 -15.40 7.49 4.14
N PRO A 188 -16.43 8.20 3.62
CA PRO A 188 -16.73 9.56 4.09
C PRO A 188 -17.03 9.63 5.60
N HIS A 189 -17.61 8.57 6.18
CA HIS A 189 -17.89 8.49 7.63
C HIS A 189 -16.62 8.18 8.44
N LEU A 190 -15.62 7.52 7.84
CA LEU A 190 -14.43 7.08 8.55
C LEU A 190 -13.22 8.01 8.37
N ARG A 191 -13.12 8.68 7.21
CA ARG A 191 -12.01 9.57 6.88
C ARG A 191 -12.45 11.02 6.67
N GLY A 192 -13.73 11.32 6.87
CA GLY A 192 -14.28 12.66 6.83
C GLY A 192 -14.39 13.25 5.42
N LYS A 193 -14.65 14.55 5.38
CA LYS A 193 -14.68 15.34 4.15
C LYS A 193 -13.28 15.46 3.55
N GLU A 194 -13.24 15.58 2.22
CA GLU A 194 -12.00 15.76 1.48
C GLU A 194 -11.27 17.04 1.90
N ARG A 195 -9.97 16.87 2.17
CA ARG A 195 -9.05 17.96 2.51
C ARG A 195 -7.78 17.76 1.72
N ASP A 196 -7.46 18.75 0.88
CA ASP A 196 -6.25 18.75 0.06
C ASP A 196 -5.08 19.32 0.85
N ARG A 197 -3.88 18.78 0.62
CA ARG A 197 -2.62 19.37 1.05
C ARG A 197 -2.18 20.47 0.09
N ARG A 198 -1.43 21.42 0.59
CA ARG A 198 -0.84 22.46 -0.27
C ARG A 198 0.21 21.85 -1.20
N PRO A 199 0.30 22.30 -2.46
CA PRO A 199 1.30 21.78 -3.41
C PRO A 199 2.73 21.86 -2.90
N GLY A 200 3.09 22.97 -2.24
CA GLY A 200 4.43 23.16 -1.67
C GLY A 200 4.78 22.12 -0.59
N ASP A 201 3.83 21.75 0.26
CA ASP A 201 4.06 20.75 1.31
C ASP A 201 4.24 19.34 0.70
N ILE A 202 3.52 19.04 -0.39
CA ILE A 202 3.66 17.79 -1.13
C ILE A 202 5.04 17.72 -1.80
N LEU A 203 5.44 18.78 -2.50
CA LEU A 203 6.73 18.84 -3.19
C LEU A 203 7.90 18.75 -2.21
N ALA A 204 7.84 19.46 -1.08
CA ALA A 204 8.85 19.37 -0.03
C ALA A 204 8.97 17.92 0.53
N GLU A 205 7.86 17.20 0.69
CA GLU A 205 7.91 15.80 1.11
C GLU A 205 8.51 14.92 0.01
N VAL A 206 8.15 15.13 -1.27
CA VAL A 206 8.72 14.38 -2.39
C VAL A 206 10.24 14.63 -2.50
N GLU A 207 10.69 15.86 -2.34
CA GLU A 207 12.11 16.20 -2.29
C GLU A 207 12.83 15.53 -1.12
N ALA A 208 12.20 15.51 0.06
CA ALA A 208 12.75 14.85 1.24
C ALA A 208 12.87 13.33 1.05
N VAL A 209 11.85 12.65 0.51
CA VAL A 209 11.94 11.21 0.24
C VAL A 209 12.93 10.90 -0.88
N ALA A 210 13.01 11.76 -1.88
CA ALA A 210 14.00 11.66 -2.93
C ALA A 210 15.43 11.79 -2.37
N SER A 211 15.70 12.73 -1.47
CA SER A 211 17.02 12.90 -0.85
C SER A 211 17.44 11.68 0.00
N GLN A 212 16.48 10.91 0.49
CA GLN A 212 16.70 9.67 1.26
C GLN A 212 16.84 8.41 0.37
N GLY A 213 16.91 8.57 -0.95
CA GLY A 213 17.17 7.49 -1.89
C GLY A 213 15.95 6.99 -2.66
N ALA A 214 14.72 7.34 -2.28
CA ALA A 214 13.55 6.90 -3.02
C ALA A 214 13.56 7.42 -4.47
N ILE A 215 13.25 6.56 -5.43
CA ILE A 215 13.13 6.88 -6.85
C ILE A 215 11.70 6.72 -7.38
N GLU A 216 10.83 6.02 -6.65
CA GLU A 216 9.42 5.89 -6.97
C GLU A 216 8.57 6.55 -5.89
N VAL A 217 7.58 7.36 -6.30
CA VAL A 217 6.56 7.90 -5.40
C VAL A 217 5.17 7.55 -5.92
N THR A 218 4.29 7.17 -4.99
CA THR A 218 2.87 6.96 -5.28
C THR A 218 2.04 7.99 -4.55
N LEU A 219 1.32 8.82 -5.31
CA LEU A 219 0.42 9.83 -4.77
C LEU A 219 -0.87 9.18 -4.28
N LEU A 220 -1.20 9.40 -3.00
CA LEU A 220 -2.35 8.80 -2.33
C LEU A 220 -3.46 9.82 -2.08
N GLY A 221 -4.68 9.37 -2.27
CA GLY A 221 -5.93 10.05 -1.89
C GLY A 221 -7.11 9.12 -2.05
N GLN A 222 -8.28 9.52 -1.58
CA GLN A 222 -9.53 8.77 -1.80
C GLN A 222 -10.17 9.11 -3.17
N ASN A 223 -9.76 10.23 -3.76
CA ASN A 223 -10.17 10.73 -5.07
C ASN A 223 -9.08 11.70 -5.55
N VAL A 224 -7.93 11.19 -6.01
CA VAL A 224 -6.74 12.02 -6.27
C VAL A 224 -6.96 13.08 -7.35
N ASN A 225 -7.81 12.82 -8.33
CA ASN A 225 -8.04 13.75 -9.43
C ASN A 225 -9.10 14.84 -9.16
N SER A 226 -9.66 14.86 -7.94
CA SER A 226 -10.36 16.05 -7.41
C SER A 226 -9.42 17.04 -6.71
N TYR A 227 -8.13 16.69 -6.56
CA TYR A 227 -7.13 17.54 -5.92
C TYR A 227 -7.15 18.96 -6.50
N GLY A 228 -7.13 19.95 -5.60
CA GLY A 228 -7.20 21.36 -5.93
C GLY A 228 -8.60 21.96 -5.92
N VAL A 229 -9.66 21.14 -5.98
CA VAL A 229 -11.05 21.65 -5.93
C VAL A 229 -11.30 22.41 -4.62
N GLY A 230 -10.70 21.96 -3.51
CA GLY A 230 -10.77 22.63 -2.20
C GLY A 230 -10.13 24.03 -2.19
N PHE A 231 -9.20 24.32 -3.11
CA PHE A 231 -8.56 25.63 -3.30
C PHE A 231 -9.23 26.46 -4.41
N GLY A 232 -10.23 25.94 -5.09
CA GLY A 232 -10.87 26.56 -6.25
C GLY A 232 -10.08 26.38 -7.57
N GLU A 233 -9.07 25.53 -7.61
CA GLU A 233 -8.21 25.29 -8.76
C GLU A 233 -8.61 24.01 -9.50
N ARG A 234 -9.11 24.15 -10.70
CA ARG A 234 -9.39 23.02 -11.60
C ARG A 234 -8.11 22.67 -12.37
N GLY A 235 -7.85 21.36 -12.55
CA GLY A 235 -6.64 20.90 -13.25
C GLY A 235 -5.38 20.81 -12.36
N ALA A 236 -5.46 21.21 -11.07
CA ALA A 236 -4.34 21.19 -10.14
C ALA A 236 -3.69 19.81 -10.00
N PHE A 237 -4.43 18.71 -10.19
CA PHE A 237 -3.86 17.38 -10.16
C PHE A 237 -2.89 17.11 -11.32
N ALA A 238 -3.24 17.55 -12.53
CA ALA A 238 -2.36 17.43 -13.69
C ALA A 238 -1.06 18.24 -13.51
N ASP A 239 -1.18 19.44 -12.95
CA ASP A 239 -0.01 20.29 -12.65
C ASP A 239 0.84 19.71 -11.54
N LEU A 240 0.22 19.11 -10.51
CA LEU A 240 0.93 18.40 -9.47
C LEU A 240 1.70 17.19 -10.02
N LEU A 241 1.10 16.40 -10.93
CA LEU A 241 1.78 15.28 -11.58
C LEU A 241 3.04 15.75 -12.34
N ARG A 242 2.91 16.85 -13.11
CA ARG A 242 4.05 17.44 -13.82
C ARG A 242 5.11 17.98 -12.86
N ALA A 243 4.72 18.59 -11.75
CA ALA A 243 5.64 19.15 -10.77
C ALA A 243 6.40 18.04 -10.03
N VAL A 244 5.71 17.03 -9.53
CA VAL A 244 6.31 15.87 -8.85
C VAL A 244 7.24 15.11 -9.81
N GLY A 245 6.82 14.94 -11.08
CA GLY A 245 7.63 14.27 -12.09
C GLY A 245 8.92 14.97 -12.47
N ARG A 246 9.08 16.25 -12.08
CA ARG A 246 10.30 17.05 -12.29
C ARG A 246 11.22 17.12 -11.07
N VAL A 247 10.81 16.57 -9.94
CA VAL A 247 11.65 16.54 -8.73
C VAL A 247 12.88 15.69 -9.02
N GLU A 248 14.07 16.28 -8.77
CA GLU A 248 15.35 15.62 -9.01
C GLU A 248 15.43 14.31 -8.21
N GLY A 249 15.76 13.24 -8.92
CA GLY A 249 15.92 11.91 -8.38
C GLY A 249 14.64 11.08 -8.32
N ILE A 250 13.47 11.62 -8.62
CA ILE A 250 12.28 10.82 -8.84
C ILE A 250 12.29 10.32 -10.30
N GLU A 251 12.23 9.02 -10.46
CA GLU A 251 12.21 8.36 -11.75
C GLU A 251 10.83 7.78 -12.09
N ARG A 252 10.00 7.49 -11.07
CA ARG A 252 8.67 6.92 -11.23
C ARG A 252 7.66 7.62 -10.35
N VAL A 253 6.58 8.09 -10.94
CA VAL A 253 5.42 8.68 -10.28
C VAL A 253 4.20 7.83 -10.60
N ARG A 254 3.51 7.37 -9.56
CA ARG A 254 2.24 6.67 -9.65
C ARG A 254 1.18 7.41 -8.85
N PHE A 255 -0.07 7.07 -9.05
CA PHE A 255 -1.19 7.57 -8.24
C PHE A 255 -2.28 6.52 -8.12
N THR A 256 -3.08 6.62 -7.07
CA THR A 256 -4.18 5.68 -6.78
C THR A 256 -5.52 6.39 -6.76
N SER A 257 -6.60 5.61 -6.90
CA SER A 257 -7.98 6.06 -6.66
C SER A 257 -8.47 7.29 -7.46
N PRO A 258 -8.15 7.46 -8.76
CA PRO A 258 -8.81 8.46 -9.56
C PRO A 258 -10.28 8.09 -9.77
N HIS A 259 -11.14 9.13 -9.89
CA HIS A 259 -12.57 8.94 -10.13
C HIS A 259 -12.91 9.28 -11.58
N PRO A 260 -13.63 8.41 -12.32
CA PRO A 260 -13.92 8.62 -13.75
C PRO A 260 -14.63 9.94 -14.07
N ALA A 261 -15.47 10.44 -13.15
CA ALA A 261 -16.20 11.70 -13.39
C ALA A 261 -15.29 12.93 -13.42
N ALA A 262 -14.19 12.92 -12.67
CA ALA A 262 -13.23 14.02 -12.58
C ALA A 262 -11.97 13.79 -13.42
N PHE A 263 -11.91 12.71 -14.22
CA PHE A 263 -10.75 12.41 -15.05
C PHE A 263 -10.83 13.20 -16.37
N THR A 264 -9.86 14.07 -16.59
CA THR A 264 -9.87 15.07 -17.66
C THR A 264 -8.71 14.86 -18.64
N ASP A 265 -8.78 15.51 -19.81
CA ASP A 265 -7.78 15.35 -20.87
C ASP A 265 -6.41 15.95 -20.48
N ASP A 266 -6.37 16.93 -19.57
CA ASP A 266 -5.12 17.48 -19.04
C ASP A 266 -4.39 16.49 -18.12
N VAL A 267 -5.11 15.61 -17.40
CA VAL A 267 -4.49 14.49 -16.65
C VAL A 267 -3.90 13.48 -17.64
N ILE A 268 -4.61 13.15 -18.72
CA ILE A 268 -4.10 12.25 -19.77
C ILE A 268 -2.83 12.85 -20.39
N ALA A 269 -2.87 14.16 -20.72
CA ALA A 269 -1.73 14.88 -21.26
C ALA A 269 -0.54 14.92 -20.28
N ALA A 270 -0.79 15.12 -18.97
CA ALA A 270 0.26 15.07 -17.95
C ALA A 270 0.90 13.69 -17.87
N MET A 271 0.12 12.61 -17.91
CA MET A 271 0.64 11.24 -17.95
C MET A 271 1.49 10.97 -19.20
N ALA A 272 1.01 11.38 -20.38
CA ALA A 272 1.69 11.13 -21.65
C ALA A 272 2.97 11.96 -21.85
N GLN A 273 3.00 13.19 -21.32
CA GLN A 273 4.07 14.16 -21.56
C GLN A 273 5.12 14.19 -20.46
N THR A 274 4.89 13.54 -19.32
CA THR A 274 5.83 13.50 -18.20
C THR A 274 6.45 12.10 -18.12
N PRO A 275 7.67 11.87 -18.61
CA PRO A 275 8.25 10.53 -18.76
C PRO A 275 8.38 9.73 -17.45
N THR A 276 8.43 10.43 -16.33
CA THR A 276 8.48 9.86 -14.98
C THR A 276 7.10 9.42 -14.48
N VAL A 277 6.00 9.90 -15.05
CA VAL A 277 4.66 9.38 -14.72
C VAL A 277 4.48 8.04 -15.43
N MET A 278 4.21 7.00 -14.63
CA MET A 278 4.17 5.64 -15.15
C MET A 278 2.91 5.37 -15.97
N PRO A 279 3.02 4.55 -17.05
CA PRO A 279 1.89 4.18 -17.92
C PRO A 279 1.00 3.13 -17.26
N SER A 280 0.51 3.44 -16.06
CA SER A 280 -0.32 2.57 -15.24
C SER A 280 -1.47 3.40 -14.67
N LEU A 281 -2.70 3.02 -14.99
CA LEU A 281 -3.90 3.71 -14.56
C LEU A 281 -4.86 2.76 -13.87
N HIS A 282 -5.12 2.99 -12.59
CA HIS A 282 -6.21 2.31 -11.89
C HIS A 282 -7.48 3.16 -11.98
N MET A 283 -8.50 2.69 -12.72
CA MET A 283 -9.75 3.43 -12.96
C MET A 283 -10.96 2.59 -12.52
N PRO A 284 -11.53 2.84 -11.32
CA PRO A 284 -12.64 2.05 -10.79
C PRO A 284 -13.93 2.17 -11.60
N LEU A 285 -14.36 1.06 -12.24
CA LEU A 285 -15.61 0.97 -13.01
C LEU A 285 -16.80 0.78 -12.07
N GLN A 286 -16.71 -0.11 -11.12
CA GLN A 286 -17.71 -0.61 -10.19
C GLN A 286 -18.77 -1.49 -10.84
N SER A 287 -19.43 -1.07 -11.91
CA SER A 287 -20.41 -1.82 -12.71
C SER A 287 -20.42 -1.32 -14.16
N GLY A 288 -20.70 -2.20 -15.09
CA GLY A 288 -20.91 -1.86 -16.51
C GLY A 288 -22.35 -1.43 -16.83
N SER A 289 -23.27 -1.54 -15.87
CA SER A 289 -24.66 -1.11 -16.03
C SER A 289 -24.85 0.33 -15.58
N ASP A 290 -25.43 1.16 -16.47
CA ASP A 290 -25.80 2.53 -16.13
C ASP A 290 -26.90 2.62 -15.07
N ALA A 291 -27.77 1.60 -14.97
CA ALA A 291 -28.80 1.51 -13.95
C ALA A 291 -28.16 1.29 -12.57
N ILE A 292 -27.24 0.34 -12.46
CA ILE A 292 -26.50 0.07 -11.22
C ILE A 292 -25.58 1.26 -10.86
N LEU A 293 -24.85 1.83 -11.80
CA LEU A 293 -24.04 3.03 -11.56
C LEU A 293 -24.86 4.20 -10.98
N ARG A 294 -26.10 4.36 -11.45
CA ARG A 294 -27.03 5.38 -10.92
C ARG A 294 -27.42 5.05 -9.46
N GLN A 295 -27.74 3.80 -9.18
CA GLN A 295 -28.09 3.33 -7.84
C GLN A 295 -26.89 3.43 -6.87
N MET A 296 -25.68 3.17 -7.34
CA MET A 296 -24.43 3.38 -6.62
C MET A 296 -24.10 4.87 -6.41
N ARG A 297 -24.88 5.80 -6.97
CA ARG A 297 -24.61 7.26 -7.04
C ARG A 297 -23.26 7.57 -7.66
N ARG A 298 -22.89 6.83 -8.72
CA ARG A 298 -21.72 7.18 -9.53
C ARG A 298 -22.11 8.25 -10.56
N SER A 299 -21.32 9.33 -10.60
CA SER A 299 -21.59 10.51 -11.45
C SER A 299 -21.06 10.37 -12.90
N TYR A 300 -20.82 9.16 -13.35
CA TYR A 300 -20.46 8.80 -14.72
C TYR A 300 -21.33 7.62 -15.20
N ARG A 301 -21.23 7.35 -16.52
CA ARG A 301 -21.92 6.26 -17.21
C ARG A 301 -20.91 5.49 -18.06
N ARG A 302 -21.33 4.33 -18.59
CA ARG A 302 -20.54 3.43 -19.43
C ARG A 302 -19.83 4.17 -20.57
N GLU A 303 -20.57 4.97 -21.35
CA GLU A 303 -20.03 5.71 -22.51
C GLU A 303 -18.86 6.63 -22.09
N ARG A 304 -19.05 7.44 -21.05
CA ARG A 304 -17.97 8.30 -20.53
C ARG A 304 -16.77 7.49 -20.06
N PHE A 305 -16.99 6.39 -19.35
CA PHE A 305 -15.93 5.53 -18.86
C PHE A 305 -15.10 4.96 -20.01
N MET A 306 -15.77 4.35 -21.01
CA MET A 306 -15.11 3.78 -22.18
C MET A 306 -14.36 4.85 -22.99
N GLY A 307 -14.99 6.03 -23.20
CA GLY A 307 -14.32 7.13 -23.88
C GLY A 307 -13.07 7.67 -23.16
N ILE A 308 -12.98 7.55 -21.83
CA ILE A 308 -11.72 7.84 -21.10
C ILE A 308 -10.66 6.81 -21.47
N LEU A 309 -10.99 5.51 -21.43
CA LEU A 309 -10.04 4.44 -21.75
C LEU A 309 -9.51 4.56 -23.19
N GLU A 310 -10.38 4.89 -24.14
CA GLU A 310 -10.00 5.13 -25.54
C GLU A 310 -8.99 6.27 -25.67
N ARG A 311 -9.25 7.42 -25.02
CA ARG A 311 -8.32 8.56 -25.05
C ARG A 311 -7.00 8.27 -24.34
N VAL A 312 -7.02 7.54 -23.22
CA VAL A 312 -5.79 7.12 -22.54
C VAL A 312 -4.95 6.23 -23.44
N ARG A 313 -5.54 5.22 -24.09
CA ARG A 313 -4.82 4.32 -25.00
C ARG A 313 -4.34 5.01 -26.27
N ALA A 314 -5.09 5.99 -26.76
CA ALA A 314 -4.65 6.80 -27.90
C ALA A 314 -3.43 7.66 -27.57
N ALA A 315 -3.34 8.19 -26.34
CA ALA A 315 -2.23 9.02 -25.89
C ALA A 315 -1.05 8.20 -25.35
N ILE A 316 -1.32 7.04 -24.76
CA ILE A 316 -0.34 6.17 -24.08
C ILE A 316 -0.67 4.70 -24.45
N PRO A 317 -0.24 4.24 -25.64
CA PRO A 317 -0.60 2.90 -26.14
C PRO A 317 -0.18 1.74 -25.24
N GLU A 318 0.90 1.90 -24.49
CA GLU A 318 1.42 0.91 -23.53
C GLU A 318 0.74 0.96 -22.15
N ALA A 319 -0.25 1.85 -21.95
CA ALA A 319 -0.87 1.99 -20.63
C ALA A 319 -1.59 0.72 -20.18
N ALA A 320 -1.17 0.18 -19.04
CA ALA A 320 -1.92 -0.85 -18.35
C ALA A 320 -3.05 -0.21 -17.53
N ILE A 321 -4.28 -0.61 -17.81
CA ILE A 321 -5.46 -0.09 -17.11
C ILE A 321 -6.01 -1.20 -16.21
N THR A 322 -6.15 -0.88 -14.93
CA THR A 322 -6.77 -1.76 -13.93
C THR A 322 -8.06 -1.16 -13.41
N THR A 323 -8.91 -1.97 -12.80
CA THR A 323 -10.23 -1.53 -12.35
C THR A 323 -10.69 -2.23 -11.07
N ASP A 324 -11.74 -1.67 -10.44
CA ASP A 324 -12.53 -2.33 -9.40
C ASP A 324 -13.93 -2.63 -9.93
N ILE A 325 -14.46 -3.81 -9.60
CA ILE A 325 -15.81 -4.24 -9.96
C ILE A 325 -16.49 -4.86 -8.74
N ILE A 326 -17.73 -4.44 -8.48
CA ILE A 326 -18.58 -4.99 -7.43
C ILE A 326 -19.68 -5.81 -8.10
N VAL A 327 -19.79 -7.08 -7.75
CA VAL A 327 -20.81 -8.02 -8.22
C VAL A 327 -21.85 -8.25 -7.13
N GLY A 328 -23.12 -8.38 -7.52
CA GLY A 328 -24.22 -8.61 -6.58
C GLY A 328 -24.63 -7.36 -5.81
N PHE A 329 -24.44 -6.17 -6.37
CA PHE A 329 -24.97 -4.94 -5.77
C PHE A 329 -26.51 -5.04 -5.69
N PRO A 330 -27.16 -4.55 -4.60
CA PRO A 330 -28.62 -4.62 -4.44
C PRO A 330 -29.38 -4.16 -5.68
N GLY A 331 -30.31 -5.00 -6.15
CA GLY A 331 -31.08 -4.76 -7.35
C GLY A 331 -30.39 -5.05 -8.68
N GLU A 332 -29.17 -5.61 -8.67
CA GLU A 332 -28.48 -6.03 -9.90
C GLU A 332 -29.19 -7.19 -10.55
N THR A 333 -29.69 -7.00 -11.79
CA THR A 333 -30.30 -8.06 -12.62
C THR A 333 -29.24 -8.83 -13.41
N GLU A 334 -29.64 -9.90 -14.09
CA GLU A 334 -28.72 -10.64 -14.99
C GLU A 334 -28.30 -9.77 -16.18
N GLU A 335 -29.20 -8.95 -16.70
CA GLU A 335 -28.90 -8.01 -17.78
C GLU A 335 -27.90 -6.94 -17.36
N ASP A 336 -27.99 -6.46 -16.11
CA ASP A 336 -27.01 -5.51 -15.54
C ASP A 336 -25.64 -6.15 -15.41
N PHE A 337 -25.60 -7.40 -14.95
CA PHE A 337 -24.34 -8.14 -14.84
C PHE A 337 -23.75 -8.45 -16.23
N GLN A 338 -24.58 -8.84 -17.21
CA GLN A 338 -24.11 -9.03 -18.58
C GLN A 338 -23.53 -7.74 -19.17
N ALA A 339 -24.13 -6.58 -18.91
CA ALA A 339 -23.55 -5.29 -19.30
C ALA A 339 -22.17 -5.05 -18.66
N THR A 340 -21.93 -5.56 -17.46
CA THR A 340 -20.61 -5.52 -16.81
C THR A 340 -19.61 -6.41 -17.53
N LEU A 341 -19.98 -7.64 -17.88
CA LEU A 341 -19.13 -8.53 -18.68
C LEU A 341 -18.78 -7.92 -20.05
N ASP A 342 -19.74 -7.29 -20.71
CA ASP A 342 -19.54 -6.63 -22.02
C ASP A 342 -18.53 -5.49 -21.93
N VAL A 343 -18.56 -4.70 -20.83
CA VAL A 343 -17.56 -3.65 -20.60
C VAL A 343 -16.19 -4.26 -20.35
N VAL A 344 -16.09 -5.31 -19.56
CA VAL A 344 -14.79 -5.98 -19.26
C VAL A 344 -14.17 -6.56 -20.54
N GLU A 345 -14.98 -7.21 -21.38
CA GLU A 345 -14.53 -7.73 -22.68
C GLU A 345 -13.99 -6.62 -23.60
N GLN A 346 -14.72 -5.49 -23.70
CA GLN A 346 -14.32 -4.37 -24.54
C GLN A 346 -13.15 -3.58 -23.96
N ALA A 347 -13.14 -3.37 -22.64
CA ALA A 347 -12.13 -2.59 -21.95
C ALA A 347 -10.79 -3.33 -21.87
N ARG A 348 -10.78 -4.66 -21.84
CA ARG A 348 -9.56 -5.48 -21.70
C ARG A 348 -8.65 -4.94 -20.61
N PHE A 349 -9.11 -5.03 -19.36
CA PHE A 349 -8.31 -4.58 -18.23
C PHE A 349 -7.09 -5.48 -18.02
N SER A 350 -5.92 -4.89 -17.76
CA SER A 350 -4.70 -5.63 -17.42
C SER A 350 -4.79 -6.34 -16.07
N SER A 351 -5.72 -5.89 -15.20
CA SER A 351 -6.14 -6.57 -13.98
C SER A 351 -7.44 -5.96 -13.49
N ALA A 352 -8.29 -6.74 -12.81
CA ALA A 352 -9.48 -6.24 -12.13
C ALA A 352 -9.52 -6.78 -10.70
N PHE A 353 -9.71 -5.87 -9.74
CA PHE A 353 -10.06 -6.24 -8.38
C PHE A 353 -11.57 -6.43 -8.30
N THR A 354 -11.99 -7.68 -8.15
CA THR A 354 -13.38 -8.08 -8.15
C THR A 354 -13.85 -8.36 -6.74
N PHE A 355 -14.99 -7.82 -6.37
CA PHE A 355 -15.57 -7.93 -5.04
C PHE A 355 -17.01 -8.41 -5.13
N LEU A 356 -17.38 -9.35 -4.26
CA LEU A 356 -18.80 -9.55 -3.93
C LEU A 356 -19.27 -8.34 -3.13
N TYR A 357 -20.46 -7.85 -3.41
CA TYR A 357 -21.04 -6.80 -2.58
C TYR A 357 -21.19 -7.30 -1.14
N SER A 358 -20.68 -6.51 -0.21
CA SER A 358 -20.78 -6.80 1.22
C SER A 358 -21.44 -5.61 1.91
N PRO A 359 -22.61 -5.78 2.55
CA PRO A 359 -23.32 -4.71 3.23
C PRO A 359 -22.46 -4.05 4.31
N ARG A 360 -22.38 -2.74 4.29
CA ARG A 360 -21.65 -1.94 5.29
C ARG A 360 -22.67 -1.20 6.16
N PRO A 361 -22.81 -1.54 7.45
CA PRO A 361 -23.73 -0.85 8.33
C PRO A 361 -23.56 0.67 8.28
N GLY A 362 -24.65 1.42 8.12
CA GLY A 362 -24.66 2.87 7.99
C GLY A 362 -24.50 3.37 6.55
N THR A 363 -24.48 2.49 5.54
CA THR A 363 -24.50 2.89 4.12
C THR A 363 -25.89 2.66 3.51
N PRO A 364 -26.38 3.53 2.61
CA PRO A 364 -27.70 3.39 2.00
C PRO A 364 -27.93 2.07 1.26
N ALA A 365 -26.89 1.46 0.72
CA ALA A 365 -27.00 0.18 0.02
C ALA A 365 -27.19 -1.00 0.97
N ALA A 366 -26.71 -0.91 2.21
CA ALA A 366 -26.88 -1.96 3.22
C ALA A 366 -28.34 -2.07 3.69
N ASP A 367 -29.10 -0.94 3.65
CA ASP A 367 -30.48 -0.88 4.13
C ASP A 367 -31.50 -1.25 3.04
N ARG A 368 -31.05 -1.63 1.84
CA ARG A 368 -31.94 -2.04 0.75
C ARG A 368 -32.49 -3.46 0.96
N GLU A 369 -33.75 -3.67 0.61
CA GLU A 369 -34.43 -4.96 0.71
C GLU A 369 -34.14 -5.92 -0.46
N ASP A 370 -33.78 -5.36 -1.64
CA ASP A 370 -33.52 -6.10 -2.88
C ASP A 370 -32.06 -6.60 -2.98
N GLN A 371 -31.55 -7.20 -1.92
CA GLN A 371 -30.24 -7.84 -1.90
C GLN A 371 -30.21 -9.01 -2.90
N VAL A 372 -29.11 -9.14 -3.64
CA VAL A 372 -28.90 -10.27 -4.54
C VAL A 372 -28.58 -11.51 -3.69
N PRO A 373 -29.20 -12.67 -3.93
CA PRO A 373 -28.86 -13.91 -3.24
C PRO A 373 -27.39 -14.28 -3.40
N ASP A 374 -26.78 -14.80 -2.31
CA ASP A 374 -25.33 -15.08 -2.26
C ASP A 374 -24.89 -16.09 -3.33
N ASP A 375 -25.70 -17.10 -3.63
CA ASP A 375 -25.42 -18.10 -4.66
C ASP A 375 -25.42 -17.48 -6.07
N VAL A 376 -26.34 -16.56 -6.36
CA VAL A 376 -26.41 -15.82 -7.62
C VAL A 376 -25.20 -14.88 -7.75
N ALA A 377 -24.89 -14.15 -6.68
CA ALA A 377 -23.73 -13.25 -6.67
C ALA A 377 -22.41 -14.03 -6.86
N LEU A 378 -22.27 -15.18 -6.21
CA LEU A 378 -21.10 -16.05 -6.34
C LEU A 378 -20.96 -16.63 -7.75
N GLU A 379 -22.06 -17.07 -8.38
CA GLU A 379 -22.06 -17.55 -9.77
C GLU A 379 -21.59 -16.46 -10.74
N ARG A 380 -22.17 -15.26 -10.63
CA ARG A 380 -21.75 -14.09 -11.43
C ARG A 380 -20.28 -13.75 -11.20
N TYR A 381 -19.83 -13.73 -9.96
CA TYR A 381 -18.45 -13.49 -9.59
C TYR A 381 -17.49 -14.47 -10.27
N GLN A 382 -17.81 -15.77 -10.29
CA GLN A 382 -17.00 -16.79 -10.96
C GLN A 382 -16.92 -16.58 -12.47
N ARG A 383 -18.02 -16.18 -13.12
CA ARG A 383 -18.05 -15.85 -14.56
C ARG A 383 -17.16 -14.65 -14.86
N LEU A 384 -17.22 -13.61 -14.04
CA LEU A 384 -16.37 -12.41 -14.20
C LEU A 384 -14.90 -12.74 -14.04
N ILE A 385 -14.52 -13.50 -13.01
CA ILE A 385 -13.12 -13.92 -12.81
C ILE A 385 -12.62 -14.69 -14.02
N LYS A 386 -13.37 -15.68 -14.50
CA LYS A 386 -12.99 -16.49 -15.65
C LYS A 386 -12.78 -15.64 -16.91
N LEU A 387 -13.64 -14.66 -17.14
CA LEU A 387 -13.50 -13.71 -18.26
C LEU A 387 -12.20 -12.88 -18.09
N GLN A 388 -12.00 -12.28 -16.92
CA GLN A 388 -10.85 -11.41 -16.66
C GLN A 388 -9.52 -12.20 -16.70
N GLU A 389 -9.47 -13.41 -16.18
CA GLU A 389 -8.29 -14.27 -16.25
C GLU A 389 -7.93 -14.62 -17.70
N ARG A 390 -8.92 -14.90 -18.55
CA ARG A 390 -8.69 -15.12 -19.99
C ARG A 390 -8.07 -13.89 -20.63
N ILE A 391 -8.62 -12.71 -20.40
CA ILE A 391 -8.10 -11.44 -20.93
C ILE A 391 -6.67 -11.20 -20.46
N CYS A 392 -6.40 -11.35 -19.16
CA CYS A 392 -5.05 -11.20 -18.61
C CYS A 392 -4.05 -12.19 -19.25
N ALA A 393 -4.46 -13.45 -19.42
CA ALA A 393 -3.61 -14.45 -20.07
C ALA A 393 -3.27 -14.10 -21.52
N GLU A 394 -4.27 -13.68 -22.31
CA GLU A 394 -4.10 -13.25 -23.70
C GLU A 394 -3.17 -12.03 -23.81
N ASP A 395 -3.44 -10.97 -23.01
CA ASP A 395 -2.68 -9.72 -23.07
C ASP A 395 -1.25 -9.88 -22.56
N ASN A 396 -1.04 -10.66 -21.50
CA ASN A 396 0.29 -10.92 -20.99
C ASN A 396 1.09 -11.85 -21.93
N ALA A 397 0.43 -12.84 -22.55
CA ALA A 397 1.08 -13.70 -23.54
C ALA A 397 1.58 -12.90 -24.77
N ALA A 398 0.85 -11.86 -25.19
CA ALA A 398 1.24 -10.97 -26.27
C ALA A 398 2.51 -10.16 -25.97
N LEU A 399 2.91 -10.04 -24.71
CA LEU A 399 4.15 -9.37 -24.29
C LEU A 399 5.40 -10.26 -24.42
N ALA A 400 5.27 -11.55 -24.72
CA ALA A 400 6.43 -12.42 -24.92
C ALA A 400 7.29 -11.89 -26.07
N GLY A 401 8.61 -11.83 -25.87
CA GLY A 401 9.56 -11.24 -26.79
C GLY A 401 9.75 -9.73 -26.67
N THR A 402 8.94 -9.02 -25.87
CA THR A 402 9.12 -7.59 -25.64
C THR A 402 10.15 -7.31 -24.54
N GLU A 403 10.84 -6.17 -24.65
CA GLU A 403 11.72 -5.68 -23.60
C GLU A 403 10.91 -4.91 -22.55
N VAL A 404 11.22 -5.16 -21.27
CA VAL A 404 10.63 -4.44 -20.15
C VAL A 404 11.71 -3.92 -19.20
N GLU A 405 11.46 -2.72 -18.64
CA GLU A 405 12.24 -2.16 -17.55
C GLU A 405 11.56 -2.48 -16.23
N VAL A 406 12.27 -3.10 -15.32
CA VAL A 406 11.76 -3.55 -14.02
C VAL A 406 12.50 -2.86 -12.89
N LEU A 407 11.77 -2.26 -11.96
CA LEU A 407 12.30 -1.84 -10.67
C LEU A 407 12.31 -3.08 -9.76
N VAL A 408 13.48 -3.51 -9.36
CA VAL A 408 13.65 -4.67 -8.47
C VAL A 408 13.07 -4.33 -7.11
N SER A 409 12.24 -5.21 -6.58
CA SER A 409 11.57 -5.04 -5.30
C SER A 409 11.98 -6.12 -4.30
N GLU A 410 11.78 -5.82 -3.03
CA GLU A 410 11.94 -6.76 -1.94
C GLU A 410 10.56 -7.38 -1.61
N GLY A 411 10.50 -8.70 -1.50
CA GLY A 411 9.30 -9.41 -1.03
C GLY A 411 8.16 -9.61 -2.02
N ASP A 412 8.22 -9.06 -3.24
CA ASP A 412 7.17 -9.26 -4.26
C ASP A 412 7.06 -10.72 -4.74
N GLY A 413 8.17 -11.45 -4.77
CA GLY A 413 8.23 -12.86 -5.19
C GLY A 413 8.29 -13.82 -4.01
N ARG A 414 7.14 -14.38 -3.60
CA ARG A 414 7.07 -15.33 -2.45
C ARG A 414 7.97 -16.57 -2.57
N LYS A 415 8.42 -16.91 -3.78
CA LYS A 415 9.23 -18.10 -4.09
C LYS A 415 10.61 -17.75 -4.66
N ASP A 416 11.00 -16.47 -4.67
CA ASP A 416 12.23 -16.02 -5.31
C ASP A 416 13.46 -16.75 -4.78
N GLY A 417 13.61 -16.86 -3.46
CA GLY A 417 14.71 -17.61 -2.85
C GLY A 417 14.76 -19.09 -3.25
N ALA A 418 13.59 -19.75 -3.42
CA ALA A 418 13.51 -21.16 -3.81
C ALA A 418 13.71 -21.39 -5.32
N THR A 419 13.47 -20.35 -6.14
CA THR A 419 13.53 -20.45 -7.61
C THR A 419 14.74 -19.76 -8.21
N HIS A 420 15.65 -19.21 -7.41
CA HIS A 420 16.79 -18.41 -7.85
C HIS A 420 16.39 -17.25 -8.78
N ARG A 421 15.25 -16.61 -8.47
CA ARG A 421 14.71 -15.47 -9.18
C ARG A 421 14.74 -14.22 -8.30
N ILE A 422 14.64 -13.09 -8.95
CA ILE A 422 14.29 -11.80 -8.34
C ILE A 422 12.98 -11.35 -8.95
N SER A 423 12.26 -10.50 -8.23
CA SER A 423 10.99 -9.94 -8.68
C SER A 423 11.01 -8.43 -8.65
N GLY A 424 10.12 -7.82 -9.40
CA GLY A 424 9.95 -6.37 -9.40
C GLY A 424 8.76 -5.92 -10.23
N ARG A 425 8.60 -4.60 -10.32
CA ARG A 425 7.49 -3.98 -11.05
C ARG A 425 7.97 -3.34 -12.34
N ALA A 426 7.31 -3.70 -13.44
CA ALA A 426 7.48 -3.02 -14.71
C ALA A 426 6.92 -1.59 -14.64
N ARG A 427 7.20 -0.76 -15.67
CA ARG A 427 6.67 0.61 -15.76
C ARG A 427 5.14 0.66 -15.66
N ASP A 428 4.47 -0.29 -16.30
CA ASP A 428 3.01 -0.46 -16.30
C ASP A 428 2.45 -1.18 -15.04
N ASN A 429 3.29 -1.39 -14.04
CA ASN A 429 3.00 -2.00 -12.75
C ASN A 429 2.78 -3.53 -12.77
N ARG A 430 2.99 -4.22 -13.91
CA ARG A 430 2.97 -5.69 -13.91
C ARG A 430 4.09 -6.25 -13.07
N LEU A 431 3.79 -7.32 -12.33
CA LEU A 431 4.79 -8.11 -11.61
C LEU A 431 5.62 -8.92 -12.62
N VAL A 432 6.93 -8.85 -12.50
CA VAL A 432 7.88 -9.58 -13.35
C VAL A 432 8.79 -10.42 -12.48
N HIS A 433 8.81 -11.72 -12.72
CA HIS A 433 9.79 -12.65 -12.14
C HIS A 433 10.94 -12.86 -13.12
N VAL A 434 12.15 -12.69 -12.66
CA VAL A 434 13.34 -12.65 -13.50
C VAL A 434 14.35 -13.69 -13.02
N ALA A 435 14.75 -14.62 -13.88
CA ALA A 435 15.85 -15.53 -13.60
C ALA A 435 17.19 -14.81 -13.77
N LEU A 436 18.07 -14.99 -12.79
CA LEU A 436 19.42 -14.45 -12.86
C LEU A 436 20.28 -15.25 -13.87
N PRO A 437 21.22 -14.59 -14.59
CA PRO A 437 22.20 -15.27 -15.41
C PRO A 437 22.99 -16.31 -14.62
N GLU A 438 23.29 -17.45 -15.27
CA GLU A 438 24.06 -18.53 -14.66
C GLU A 438 25.48 -18.03 -14.32
N GLY A 439 25.98 -18.32 -13.12
CA GLY A 439 27.31 -17.90 -12.69
C GLY A 439 27.49 -16.41 -12.39
N MET A 440 26.40 -15.64 -12.31
CA MET A 440 26.47 -14.23 -11.90
C MET A 440 27.10 -14.10 -10.52
N ALA A 441 28.14 -13.27 -10.39
CA ALA A 441 28.76 -12.96 -9.11
C ALA A 441 27.78 -12.22 -8.19
N GLU A 442 27.87 -12.44 -6.88
CA GLU A 442 26.99 -11.80 -5.91
C GLU A 442 27.06 -10.26 -5.99
N ALA A 443 28.24 -9.70 -6.19
CA ALA A 443 28.45 -8.26 -6.36
C ALA A 443 27.74 -7.67 -7.61
N ASP A 444 27.43 -8.48 -8.61
CA ASP A 444 26.76 -8.06 -9.85
C ASP A 444 25.24 -8.22 -9.75
N ARG A 445 24.73 -8.93 -8.76
CA ARG A 445 23.28 -9.13 -8.59
C ARG A 445 22.56 -7.79 -8.41
N PRO A 446 21.40 -7.60 -9.06
CA PRO A 446 20.56 -6.42 -8.81
C PRO A 446 20.07 -6.43 -7.36
N ARG A 447 20.14 -5.28 -6.74
CA ARG A 447 19.60 -5.05 -5.39
C ARG A 447 18.15 -4.54 -5.47
N PRO A 448 17.32 -4.71 -4.45
CA PRO A 448 16.08 -3.96 -4.36
C PRO A 448 16.33 -2.45 -4.56
N GLY A 449 15.52 -1.85 -5.43
CA GLY A 449 15.73 -0.47 -5.87
C GLY A 449 16.58 -0.29 -7.13
N ASP A 450 17.36 -1.28 -7.56
CA ASP A 450 18.02 -1.22 -8.86
C ASP A 450 17.04 -1.44 -10.02
N MET A 451 17.38 -0.94 -11.20
CA MET A 451 16.61 -1.15 -12.44
C MET A 451 17.25 -2.23 -13.29
N ILE A 452 16.43 -3.10 -13.86
CA ILE A 452 16.90 -4.08 -14.83
C ILE A 452 16.11 -3.99 -16.13
N ARG A 453 16.79 -4.24 -17.26
CA ARG A 453 16.15 -4.45 -18.57
C ARG A 453 16.28 -5.91 -18.96
N VAL A 454 15.14 -6.51 -19.28
CA VAL A 454 15.01 -7.93 -19.60
C VAL A 454 13.99 -8.12 -20.72
N THR A 455 14.07 -9.28 -21.41
CA THR A 455 13.03 -9.68 -22.38
C THR A 455 12.05 -10.62 -21.70
N VAL A 456 10.78 -10.37 -21.83
CA VAL A 456 9.70 -11.25 -21.36
C VAL A 456 9.76 -12.56 -22.16
N THR A 457 9.84 -13.68 -21.46
CA THR A 457 9.86 -15.02 -22.07
C THR A 457 8.50 -15.71 -22.01
N TYR A 458 7.68 -15.37 -21.03
CA TYR A 458 6.34 -15.93 -20.86
C TYR A 458 5.43 -14.98 -20.08
N GLY A 459 4.16 -14.88 -20.49
CA GLY A 459 3.11 -14.13 -19.81
C GLY A 459 2.09 -15.05 -19.16
N ALA A 460 2.05 -15.05 -17.81
CA ALA A 460 1.00 -15.70 -17.03
C ALA A 460 -0.15 -14.72 -16.73
N PRO A 461 -1.35 -15.18 -16.33
CA PRO A 461 -2.48 -14.27 -16.05
C PRO A 461 -2.16 -13.14 -15.05
N HIS A 462 -1.30 -13.39 -14.06
CA HIS A 462 -1.05 -12.44 -12.97
C HIS A 462 0.40 -11.90 -12.90
N HIS A 463 1.28 -12.37 -13.76
CA HIS A 463 2.69 -11.95 -13.79
C HIS A 463 3.36 -12.26 -15.13
N LEU A 464 4.50 -11.63 -15.34
CA LEU A 464 5.39 -11.92 -16.45
C LEU A 464 6.60 -12.72 -15.95
N ILE A 465 7.17 -13.54 -16.81
CA ILE A 465 8.42 -14.25 -16.57
C ILE A 465 9.44 -13.74 -17.60
N ALA A 466 10.63 -13.42 -17.15
CA ALA A 466 11.73 -12.94 -17.97
C ALA A 466 13.00 -13.74 -17.67
N ASP A 467 13.09 -14.92 -18.28
CA ASP A 467 14.23 -15.84 -18.12
C ASP A 467 15.31 -15.63 -19.21
N SER A 468 15.23 -14.52 -19.98
CA SER A 468 16.16 -14.23 -21.08
C SER A 468 17.62 -14.19 -20.63
N GLY A 469 17.92 -13.63 -19.45
CA GLY A 469 19.27 -13.58 -18.90
C GLY A 469 19.87 -14.97 -18.67
N ALA A 470 19.10 -15.89 -18.10
CA ALA A 470 19.52 -17.28 -17.89
C ALA A 470 19.72 -18.07 -19.20
N GLN A 471 19.09 -17.59 -20.27
CA GLN A 471 19.20 -18.19 -21.63
C GLN A 471 20.26 -17.48 -22.49
N GLY A 472 21.11 -16.61 -21.92
CA GLY A 472 22.12 -15.83 -22.63
C GLY A 472 21.57 -14.65 -23.44
N GLY A 473 20.32 -14.24 -23.17
CA GLY A 473 19.68 -13.09 -23.80
C GLY A 473 19.84 -11.79 -22.98
N LEU A 474 18.94 -10.83 -23.21
CA LEU A 474 19.01 -9.52 -22.59
C LEU A 474 18.85 -9.59 -21.07
N PHE A 475 19.88 -9.13 -20.37
CA PHE A 475 19.87 -8.86 -18.94
C PHE A 475 20.84 -7.70 -18.67
N LYS A 476 20.31 -6.50 -18.43
CA LYS A 476 21.11 -5.31 -18.15
C LYS A 476 20.71 -4.71 -16.82
N VAL A 477 21.67 -4.54 -15.93
CA VAL A 477 21.49 -3.90 -14.62
C VAL A 477 21.89 -2.43 -14.72
N ARG A 478 21.04 -1.56 -14.21
CA ARG A 478 21.35 -0.16 -13.93
C ARG A 478 21.29 0.04 -12.42
N ARG A 479 22.45 0.26 -11.84
CA ARG A 479 22.58 0.64 -10.43
C ARG A 479 21.91 1.99 -10.20
N THR A 480 21.23 2.11 -9.08
CA THR A 480 20.49 3.32 -8.71
C THR A 480 20.86 3.75 -7.30
N ARG A 481 20.66 5.02 -6.99
CA ARG A 481 20.76 5.51 -5.63
C ARG A 481 19.79 4.86 -4.65
N ALA A 482 18.68 4.31 -5.16
CA ALA A 482 17.72 3.56 -4.35
C ALA A 482 18.27 2.20 -3.93
N GLY A 483 19.01 1.52 -4.81
CA GLY A 483 19.76 0.33 -4.45
C GLY A 483 20.87 0.61 -3.45
N ASP A 484 21.55 1.77 -3.57
CA ASP A 484 22.56 2.20 -2.60
C ASP A 484 21.92 2.50 -1.22
N ALA A 485 20.76 3.16 -1.21
CA ALA A 485 20.02 3.43 0.02
C ALA A 485 19.50 2.15 0.70
N TRP A 486 19.05 1.17 -0.10
CA TRP A 486 18.66 -0.14 0.41
C TRP A 486 19.84 -0.87 1.04
N GLU A 487 20.98 -0.93 0.38
CA GLU A 487 22.20 -1.57 0.89
C GLU A 487 22.70 -0.90 2.17
N ALA A 488 22.69 0.43 2.22
CA ALA A 488 23.06 1.19 3.42
C ALA A 488 22.13 0.89 4.61
N ARG A 489 20.82 0.68 4.35
CA ARG A 489 19.86 0.29 5.39
C ARG A 489 20.16 -1.12 5.91
N GLN A 490 20.41 -2.09 5.03
CA GLN A 490 20.76 -3.46 5.43
C GLN A 490 22.02 -3.50 6.30
N ALA A 491 23.02 -2.67 5.95
CA ALA A 491 24.26 -2.58 6.75
C ALA A 491 24.04 -1.99 8.15
N LEU A 492 22.99 -1.16 8.35
CA LEU A 492 22.61 -0.65 9.67
C LEU A 492 21.81 -1.69 10.49
N ASP A 493 21.07 -2.57 9.82
CA ASP A 493 20.26 -3.62 10.44
C ASP A 493 21.08 -4.90 10.75
N GLU A 494 22.29 -5.05 10.16
CA GLU A 494 23.19 -6.13 10.55
C GLU A 494 23.74 -5.85 11.98
N PRO A 495 23.56 -6.79 12.94
CA PRO A 495 24.13 -6.61 14.27
C PRO A 495 25.65 -6.49 14.16
N ASP A 496 26.22 -5.46 14.78
CA ASP A 496 27.67 -5.22 14.83
C ASP A 496 28.37 -6.42 15.51
N ASN A 497 28.71 -7.43 14.71
CA ASN A 497 29.43 -8.63 15.13
C ASN A 497 30.93 -8.37 15.32
N THR A 498 31.37 -7.11 15.29
CA THR A 498 32.75 -6.78 15.66
C THR A 498 32.91 -6.92 17.17
N VAL A 499 33.31 -8.11 17.60
CA VAL A 499 33.89 -8.31 18.91
C VAL A 499 35.16 -7.45 18.94
N SER A 500 35.07 -6.27 19.58
CA SER A 500 36.26 -5.48 19.91
C SER A 500 37.12 -6.32 20.90
N LEU A 501 37.98 -7.13 20.32
CA LEU A 501 39.08 -7.68 21.06
C LEU A 501 39.95 -6.48 21.47
N GLY A 502 39.87 -6.07 22.73
CA GLY A 502 40.57 -4.93 23.30
C GLY A 502 42.12 -5.09 23.26
N ILE A 503 42.67 -5.03 22.03
CA ILE A 503 44.11 -4.94 21.82
C ILE A 503 44.42 -3.45 21.67
N PRO A 504 45.17 -2.84 22.58
CA PRO A 504 45.56 -1.45 22.46
C PRO A 504 46.44 -1.28 21.22
N THR A 505 45.98 -0.49 20.26
CA THR A 505 46.77 -0.04 19.11
C THR A 505 47.91 0.86 19.64
N LEU A 506 49.13 0.34 19.68
CA LEU A 506 50.35 1.15 19.84
C LEU A 506 50.46 2.10 18.64
N ARG A 507 50.25 3.41 18.90
CA ARG A 507 50.64 4.44 17.95
C ARG A 507 52.16 4.51 17.90
N VAL A 508 52.78 3.98 16.86
CA VAL A 508 54.19 4.23 16.52
C VAL A 508 54.24 5.65 15.97
N GLY A 509 54.85 6.55 16.74
CA GLY A 509 55.14 7.90 16.32
C GLY A 509 56.09 7.90 15.11
N ALA A 510 55.81 8.68 14.07
CA ALA A 510 56.70 8.92 12.96
C ALA A 510 57.91 9.70 13.47
N PRO A 511 59.15 9.34 13.04
CA PRO A 511 60.36 10.13 13.36
C PRO A 511 60.37 11.41 12.52
N SER A 512 60.94 12.45 13.14
CA SER A 512 61.17 13.80 12.72
C SER A 512 61.76 14.00 11.32
#